data_73a5a9f82695a2b4fbb29ed91955afd8
#
_entry.id   73a5a9f82695a2b4fbb29ed91955afd8
#
_cell.length_a   1.000
_cell.length_b   1.000
_cell.length_c   1.000
_cell.angle_alpha   90.00
_cell.angle_beta   90.00
_cell.angle_gamma   90.00
#
_symmetry.space_group_name_H-M   'P 1'
#
loop_
_entity.id
_entity.type
_entity.pdbx_description
1 polymer ?
#
loop_
_entity_poly.entity_id
_entity_poly.type
_entity_poly.pdbx_seq_one_letter_code
_entity_poly.pdbx_strand_id
1 'polypeptide(L)'
;MSIDEQISAFAAQLDRRFADFAAKLLQPGDETAEVKTRVAGLKLLKQFDELKSQGLASLATLSNFADVASESERIETLLRGFERAARLEGISNDLQDWDGVKQIDHIMDDIVVALVAIGPGRTLLVPLLEHDNARVRVLAGRYLIDLMPDRVVPILEKIDKEGDGSSDGFSAFLVLQVWEVERRGRFNAIEGRVVRG
;
A
#
# COMPACT_ATOMS: atom_id res chain seq x y z
N MET A 1 17.78 -15.01 1.55
CA MET A 1 16.52 -14.33 1.90
C MET A 1 16.14 -13.44 0.74
N SER A 2 14.97 -13.66 0.15
CA SER A 2 14.46 -12.82 -0.94
C SER A 2 14.16 -11.40 -0.46
N ILE A 3 14.01 -10.44 -1.38
CA ILE A 3 13.64 -9.06 -1.01
C ILE A 3 12.27 -9.03 -0.30
N ASP A 4 11.34 -9.88 -0.70
CA ASP A 4 10.00 -9.96 -0.10
C ASP A 4 10.04 -10.51 1.33
N GLU A 5 10.90 -11.49 1.61
CA GLU A 5 11.16 -11.98 2.97
C GLU A 5 11.80 -10.89 3.83
N GLN A 6 12.72 -10.09 3.27
CA GLN A 6 13.35 -8.97 3.98
C GLN A 6 12.33 -7.89 4.33
N ILE A 7 11.45 -7.50 3.40
CA ILE A 7 10.38 -6.53 3.60
C ILE A 7 9.43 -7.03 4.71
N SER A 8 9.01 -8.29 4.65
CA SER A 8 8.12 -8.89 5.66
C SER A 8 8.77 -8.95 7.05
N ALA A 9 10.05 -9.33 7.11
CA ALA A 9 10.80 -9.37 8.36
C ALA A 9 11.00 -7.97 8.96
N PHE A 10 11.22 -6.96 8.12
CA PHE A 10 11.36 -5.57 8.55
C PHE A 10 10.04 -5.03 9.09
N ALA A 11 8.91 -5.26 8.42
CA ALA A 11 7.58 -4.88 8.89
C ALA A 11 7.30 -5.46 10.29
N ALA A 12 7.51 -6.77 10.46
CA ALA A 12 7.33 -7.42 11.77
C ALA A 12 8.31 -6.91 12.85
N GLN A 13 9.49 -6.42 12.47
CA GLN A 13 10.41 -5.75 13.40
C GLN A 13 9.91 -4.36 13.79
N LEU A 14 9.35 -3.62 12.85
CA LEU A 14 8.79 -2.29 13.05
C LEU A 14 7.62 -2.35 14.03
N ASP A 15 6.67 -3.26 13.81
CA ASP A 15 5.51 -3.47 14.70
C ASP A 15 5.93 -3.74 16.15
N ARG A 16 6.91 -4.63 16.35
CA ARG A 16 7.45 -4.91 17.69
C ARG A 16 8.09 -3.69 18.33
N ARG A 17 8.78 -2.86 17.55
CA ARG A 17 9.43 -1.64 18.05
C ARG A 17 8.43 -0.55 18.41
N PHE A 18 7.34 -0.41 17.65
CA PHE A 18 6.25 0.50 18.02
C PHE A 18 5.55 0.08 19.30
N ALA A 19 5.29 -1.22 19.49
CA ALA A 19 4.72 -1.74 20.72
C ALA A 19 5.65 -1.49 21.93
N ASP A 20 6.96 -1.75 21.80
CA ASP A 20 7.98 -1.48 22.83
C ASP A 20 8.09 0.02 23.17
N PHE A 21 7.99 0.89 22.14
CA PHE A 21 8.05 2.33 22.31
C PHE A 21 6.80 2.86 23.05
N ALA A 22 5.61 2.42 22.65
CA ALA A 22 4.37 2.77 23.32
C ALA A 22 4.38 2.34 24.80
N ALA A 23 4.86 1.14 25.11
CA ALA A 23 4.99 0.65 26.46
C ALA A 23 5.98 1.51 27.32
N LYS A 24 7.04 2.04 26.72
CA LYS A 24 8.03 2.88 27.41
C LYS A 24 7.59 4.32 27.60
N LEU A 25 6.80 4.88 26.67
CA LEU A 25 6.22 6.24 26.84
C LEU A 25 5.32 6.33 28.06
N LEU A 26 4.77 5.20 28.52
CA LEU A 26 3.93 5.11 29.72
C LEU A 26 4.74 5.05 31.03
N GLN A 27 6.09 4.98 30.96
CA GLN A 27 6.99 4.97 32.11
C GLN A 27 7.90 6.22 32.09
N PRO A 28 7.52 7.34 32.73
CA PRO A 28 8.32 8.55 32.72
C PRO A 28 9.59 8.42 33.58
N GLY A 29 10.75 8.83 33.06
CA GLY A 29 11.89 9.22 33.89
C GLY A 29 13.27 8.65 33.60
N ASP A 30 13.53 7.97 32.47
CA ASP A 30 14.90 7.49 32.15
C ASP A 30 15.46 8.15 30.86
N GLU A 31 16.25 9.23 31.03
CA GLU A 31 16.94 9.93 29.92
C GLU A 31 17.83 8.98 29.09
N THR A 32 18.43 7.98 29.75
CA THR A 32 19.28 6.99 29.09
C THR A 32 18.47 6.08 28.18
N ALA A 33 17.23 5.76 28.55
CA ALA A 33 16.29 4.99 27.74
C ALA A 33 15.85 5.79 26.51
N GLU A 34 15.64 7.10 26.65
CA GLU A 34 15.27 7.97 25.53
C GLU A 34 16.37 8.03 24.47
N VAL A 35 17.63 8.24 24.87
CA VAL A 35 18.78 8.26 23.95
C VAL A 35 18.94 6.91 23.23
N LYS A 36 18.85 5.79 23.94
CA LYS A 36 18.89 4.45 23.32
C LYS A 36 17.78 4.23 22.32
N THR A 37 16.59 4.72 22.61
CA THR A 37 15.42 4.62 21.74
C THR A 37 15.60 5.43 20.46
N ARG A 38 16.12 6.65 20.55
CA ARG A 38 16.46 7.48 19.36
C ARG A 38 17.52 6.85 18.48
N VAL A 39 18.60 6.31 19.07
CA VAL A 39 19.66 5.62 18.31
C VAL A 39 19.11 4.37 17.62
N ALA A 40 18.23 3.61 18.29
CA ALA A 40 17.58 2.45 17.68
C ALA A 40 16.65 2.86 16.53
N GLY A 41 15.92 3.97 16.65
CA GLY A 41 15.09 4.55 15.59
C GLY A 41 15.90 4.94 14.36
N LEU A 42 17.03 5.66 14.54
CA LEU A 42 17.92 6.02 13.43
C LEU A 42 18.49 4.82 12.68
N LYS A 43 18.82 3.74 13.41
CA LYS A 43 19.27 2.48 12.77
C LYS A 43 18.18 1.83 11.94
N LEU A 44 16.93 1.85 12.41
CA LEU A 44 15.78 1.34 11.64
C LEU A 44 15.56 2.15 10.37
N LEU A 45 15.57 3.48 10.44
CA LEU A 45 15.42 4.34 9.27
C LEU A 45 16.50 4.04 8.23
N LYS A 46 17.77 3.91 8.64
CA LYS A 46 18.84 3.54 7.71
C LYS A 46 18.63 2.16 7.08
N GLN A 47 18.22 1.17 7.87
CA GLN A 47 17.89 -0.18 7.34
C GLN A 47 16.73 -0.11 6.34
N PHE A 48 15.72 0.71 6.61
CA PHE A 48 14.61 0.91 5.70
C PHE A 48 15.06 1.57 4.39
N ASP A 49 15.89 2.60 4.43
CA ASP A 49 16.39 3.27 3.22
C ASP A 49 17.15 2.29 2.31
N GLU A 50 17.96 1.41 2.89
CA GLU A 50 18.66 0.36 2.16
C GLU A 50 17.68 -0.64 1.54
N LEU A 51 16.70 -1.10 2.31
CA LEU A 51 15.66 -2.04 1.87
C LEU A 51 14.76 -1.43 0.79
N LYS A 52 14.32 -0.18 0.98
CA LYS A 52 13.53 0.58 0.01
C LYS A 52 14.28 0.71 -1.30
N SER A 53 15.55 1.12 -1.26
CA SER A 53 16.37 1.26 -2.47
C SER A 53 16.50 -0.06 -3.25
N GLN A 54 16.69 -1.18 -2.56
CA GLN A 54 16.74 -2.51 -3.19
C GLN A 54 15.37 -2.91 -3.77
N GLY A 55 14.29 -2.66 -3.03
CA GLY A 55 12.93 -2.92 -3.47
C GLY A 55 12.58 -2.12 -4.73
N LEU A 56 12.85 -0.83 -4.73
CA LEU A 56 12.61 0.06 -5.88
C LEU A 56 13.46 -0.32 -7.09
N ALA A 57 14.74 -0.65 -6.90
CA ALA A 57 15.60 -1.13 -7.99
C ALA A 57 15.04 -2.41 -8.62
N SER A 58 14.54 -3.34 -7.80
CA SER A 58 13.91 -4.57 -8.31
C SER A 58 12.60 -4.32 -9.06
N LEU A 59 11.83 -3.30 -8.67
CA LEU A 59 10.61 -2.88 -9.36
C LEU A 59 10.92 -2.18 -10.69
N ALA A 60 11.95 -1.35 -10.74
CA ALA A 60 12.39 -0.69 -11.96
C ALA A 60 12.83 -1.67 -13.08
N THR A 61 13.26 -2.87 -12.70
CA THR A 61 13.59 -3.91 -13.68
C THR A 61 12.36 -4.57 -14.32
N LEU A 62 11.16 -4.43 -13.73
CA LEU A 62 9.93 -5.04 -14.25
C LEU A 62 9.51 -4.46 -15.61
N SER A 63 9.86 -3.20 -15.90
CA SER A 63 9.60 -2.57 -17.21
C SER A 63 10.39 -3.18 -18.35
N ASN A 64 11.52 -3.86 -18.06
CA ASN A 64 12.40 -4.45 -19.09
C ASN A 64 12.04 -5.90 -19.47
N PHE A 65 11.04 -6.52 -18.81
CA PHE A 65 10.60 -7.90 -19.10
C PHE A 65 9.68 -8.03 -20.33
N ALA A 66 9.46 -6.96 -21.08
CA ALA A 66 8.47 -6.92 -22.17
C ALA A 66 8.74 -7.93 -23.31
N ASP A 67 9.98 -8.36 -23.52
CA ASP A 67 10.36 -9.05 -24.76
C ASP A 67 10.61 -10.57 -24.63
N VAL A 68 10.60 -11.16 -23.45
CA VAL A 68 11.08 -12.55 -23.26
C VAL A 68 10.10 -13.49 -22.55
N ALA A 69 9.07 -12.98 -21.86
CA ALA A 69 8.16 -13.79 -21.03
C ALA A 69 6.79 -14.01 -21.70
N SER A 70 6.16 -15.16 -21.43
CA SER A 70 4.76 -15.38 -21.79
C SER A 70 3.85 -14.35 -21.08
N GLU A 71 2.65 -14.12 -21.64
CA GLU A 71 1.66 -13.20 -21.03
C GLU A 71 1.36 -13.57 -19.56
N SER A 72 1.26 -14.86 -19.26
CA SER A 72 1.03 -15.35 -17.90
C SER A 72 2.17 -14.99 -16.94
N GLU A 73 3.43 -15.17 -17.37
CA GLU A 73 4.61 -14.81 -16.56
C GLU A 73 4.73 -13.30 -16.33
N ARG A 74 4.33 -12.51 -17.35
CA ARG A 74 4.28 -11.05 -17.23
C ARG A 74 3.24 -10.62 -16.20
N ILE A 75 2.03 -11.18 -16.25
CA ILE A 75 0.96 -10.91 -15.27
C ILE A 75 1.43 -11.26 -13.87
N GLU A 76 1.96 -12.47 -13.66
CA GLU A 76 2.45 -12.91 -12.35
C GLU A 76 3.57 -11.99 -11.82
N THR A 77 4.47 -11.57 -12.68
CA THR A 77 5.56 -10.67 -12.31
C THR A 77 5.05 -9.28 -11.91
N LEU A 78 4.07 -8.74 -12.66
CA LEU A 78 3.44 -7.46 -12.31
C LEU A 78 2.64 -7.53 -11.02
N LEU A 79 1.91 -8.62 -10.77
CA LEU A 79 1.17 -8.81 -9.52
C LEU A 79 2.10 -8.92 -8.32
N ARG A 80 3.21 -9.66 -8.42
CA ARG A 80 4.25 -9.70 -7.38
C ARG A 80 4.90 -8.33 -7.18
N GLY A 81 5.10 -7.57 -8.26
CA GLY A 81 5.60 -6.20 -8.19
C GLY A 81 4.63 -5.29 -7.44
N PHE A 82 3.34 -5.36 -7.75
CA PHE A 82 2.30 -4.61 -7.05
C PHE A 82 2.27 -4.95 -5.55
N GLU A 83 2.28 -6.23 -5.20
CA GLU A 83 2.31 -6.70 -3.81
C GLU A 83 3.53 -6.14 -3.06
N ARG A 84 4.72 -6.21 -3.66
CA ARG A 84 5.95 -5.65 -3.09
C ARG A 84 5.86 -4.14 -2.88
N ALA A 85 5.40 -3.41 -3.89
CA ALA A 85 5.20 -1.97 -3.83
C ALA A 85 4.21 -1.59 -2.71
N ALA A 86 3.09 -2.30 -2.61
CA ALA A 86 2.09 -2.07 -1.58
C ALA A 86 2.65 -2.25 -0.15
N ARG A 87 3.46 -3.28 0.08
CA ARG A 87 4.11 -3.51 1.38
C ARG A 87 5.14 -2.42 1.71
N LEU A 88 5.95 -1.99 0.74
CA LEU A 88 6.91 -0.89 0.92
C LEU A 88 6.20 0.44 1.20
N GLU A 89 5.10 0.71 0.51
CA GLU A 89 4.28 1.90 0.74
C GLU A 89 3.73 1.92 2.17
N GLY A 90 3.23 0.79 2.68
CA GLY A 90 2.77 0.67 4.06
C GLY A 90 3.87 1.02 5.06
N ILE A 91 5.07 0.47 4.90
CA ILE A 91 6.22 0.77 5.77
C ILE A 91 6.62 2.25 5.66
N SER A 92 6.66 2.82 4.43
CA SER A 92 6.94 4.24 4.23
C SER A 92 5.92 5.13 4.95
N ASN A 93 4.65 4.78 4.87
CA ASN A 93 3.57 5.49 5.54
C ASN A 93 3.71 5.43 7.07
N ASP A 94 3.99 4.27 7.64
CA ASP A 94 4.21 4.07 9.08
C ASP A 94 5.43 4.86 9.60
N LEU A 95 6.46 5.01 8.76
CA LEU A 95 7.65 5.81 9.05
C LEU A 95 7.50 7.30 8.69
N GLN A 96 6.35 7.72 8.15
CA GLN A 96 6.07 9.08 7.66
C GLN A 96 7.05 9.54 6.56
N ASP A 97 7.56 8.58 5.75
CA ASP A 97 8.39 8.84 4.59
C ASP A 97 7.52 9.19 3.38
N TRP A 98 6.99 10.41 3.37
CA TRP A 98 6.04 10.88 2.36
C TRP A 98 6.61 10.93 0.94
N ASP A 99 7.91 11.13 0.79
CA ASP A 99 8.57 11.09 -0.51
C ASP A 99 8.67 9.64 -1.02
N GLY A 100 8.95 8.69 -0.13
CA GLY A 100 8.89 7.26 -0.42
C GLY A 100 7.49 6.82 -0.81
N VAL A 101 6.46 7.22 -0.08
CA VAL A 101 5.04 6.95 -0.43
C VAL A 101 4.73 7.42 -1.85
N LYS A 102 5.02 8.68 -2.19
CA LYS A 102 4.77 9.23 -3.53
C LYS A 102 5.52 8.47 -4.64
N GLN A 103 6.78 8.15 -4.39
CA GLN A 103 7.58 7.40 -5.37
C GLN A 103 7.02 6.01 -5.61
N ILE A 104 6.59 5.33 -4.56
CA ILE A 104 6.00 3.98 -4.65
C ILE A 104 4.62 4.04 -5.34
N ASP A 105 3.81 5.05 -5.02
CA ASP A 105 2.52 5.27 -5.70
C ASP A 105 2.69 5.41 -7.22
N HIS A 106 3.67 6.17 -7.70
CA HIS A 106 3.94 6.27 -9.14
C HIS A 106 4.32 4.92 -9.76
N ILE A 107 5.14 4.12 -9.07
CA ILE A 107 5.50 2.78 -9.55
C ILE A 107 4.26 1.87 -9.60
N MET A 108 3.37 1.96 -8.63
CA MET A 108 2.12 1.20 -8.63
C MET A 108 1.20 1.62 -9.78
N ASP A 109 1.11 2.91 -10.06
CA ASP A 109 0.37 3.42 -11.22
C ASP A 109 0.96 2.86 -12.54
N ASP A 110 2.28 2.83 -12.69
CA ASP A 110 2.97 2.24 -13.85
C ASP A 110 2.67 0.74 -13.99
N ILE A 111 2.68 -0.01 -12.88
CA ILE A 111 2.31 -1.44 -12.87
C ILE A 111 0.85 -1.61 -13.31
N VAL A 112 -0.06 -0.79 -12.82
CA VAL A 112 -1.48 -0.85 -13.19
C VAL A 112 -1.67 -0.51 -14.67
N VAL A 113 -0.97 0.49 -15.19
CA VAL A 113 -0.96 0.83 -16.63
C VAL A 113 -0.47 -0.36 -17.45
N ALA A 114 0.59 -1.04 -17.03
CA ALA A 114 1.10 -2.24 -17.69
C ALA A 114 0.08 -3.40 -17.67
N LEU A 115 -0.62 -3.61 -16.53
CA LEU A 115 -1.70 -4.60 -16.43
C LEU A 115 -2.89 -4.26 -17.34
N VAL A 116 -3.25 -2.98 -17.46
CA VAL A 116 -4.33 -2.54 -18.38
C VAL A 116 -3.99 -2.83 -19.84
N ALA A 117 -2.73 -2.78 -20.21
CA ALA A 117 -2.29 -3.13 -21.56
C ALA A 117 -2.36 -4.64 -21.88
N ILE A 118 -2.55 -5.49 -20.87
CA ILE A 118 -2.63 -6.96 -20.99
C ILE A 118 -4.11 -7.45 -20.93
N GLY A 119 -4.99 -6.96 -21.77
CA GLY A 119 -6.36 -7.47 -21.93
C GLY A 119 -7.30 -7.30 -20.73
N PRO A 120 -7.33 -8.18 -19.70
CA PRO A 120 -8.27 -8.06 -18.57
C PRO A 120 -8.09 -6.79 -17.72
N GLY A 121 -6.96 -6.12 -17.85
CA GLY A 121 -6.72 -4.82 -17.22
C GLY A 121 -6.68 -4.89 -15.69
N ARG A 122 -7.27 -3.88 -15.03
CA ARG A 122 -7.29 -3.77 -13.57
C ARG A 122 -7.94 -4.96 -12.85
N THR A 123 -8.79 -5.74 -13.53
CA THR A 123 -9.42 -6.92 -12.92
C THR A 123 -8.40 -8.01 -12.56
N LEU A 124 -7.20 -7.96 -13.11
CA LEU A 124 -6.08 -8.82 -12.70
C LEU A 124 -5.66 -8.61 -11.23
N LEU A 125 -5.99 -7.46 -10.62
CA LEU A 125 -5.75 -7.21 -9.20
C LEU A 125 -6.77 -7.89 -8.27
N VAL A 126 -7.86 -8.45 -8.79
CA VAL A 126 -8.94 -9.04 -7.99
C VAL A 126 -8.46 -10.10 -6.98
N PRO A 127 -7.51 -11.00 -7.30
CA PRO A 127 -6.99 -11.93 -6.31
C PRO A 127 -6.32 -11.27 -5.11
N LEU A 128 -5.78 -10.05 -5.27
CA LEU A 128 -5.12 -9.32 -4.19
C LEU A 128 -6.09 -8.75 -3.16
N LEU A 129 -7.41 -8.72 -3.44
CA LEU A 129 -8.42 -8.37 -2.45
C LEU A 129 -8.56 -9.41 -1.33
N GLU A 130 -8.07 -10.62 -1.53
CA GLU A 130 -8.07 -11.72 -0.56
C GLU A 130 -6.68 -11.97 0.05
N HIS A 131 -5.73 -11.06 -0.21
CA HIS A 131 -4.36 -11.18 0.27
C HIS A 131 -4.28 -11.04 1.81
N ASP A 132 -3.36 -11.77 2.47
CA ASP A 132 -3.21 -11.75 3.94
C ASP A 132 -2.84 -10.37 4.49
N ASN A 133 -2.01 -9.62 3.76
CA ASN A 133 -1.58 -8.28 4.16
C ASN A 133 -2.67 -7.24 3.87
N ALA A 134 -3.08 -6.48 4.89
CA ALA A 134 -4.15 -5.49 4.79
C ALA A 134 -3.81 -4.35 3.82
N ARG A 135 -2.56 -3.86 3.80
CA ARG A 135 -2.14 -2.80 2.88
C ARG A 135 -2.28 -3.22 1.42
N VAL A 136 -1.94 -4.46 1.08
CA VAL A 136 -2.12 -4.99 -0.27
C VAL A 136 -3.60 -4.99 -0.67
N ARG A 137 -4.51 -5.41 0.24
CA ARG A 137 -5.96 -5.36 0.00
C ARG A 137 -6.47 -3.93 -0.19
N VAL A 138 -6.02 -2.99 0.65
CA VAL A 138 -6.43 -1.57 0.56
C VAL A 138 -6.02 -0.98 -0.78
N LEU A 139 -4.77 -1.16 -1.18
CA LEU A 139 -4.25 -0.57 -2.41
C LEU A 139 -4.83 -1.26 -3.66
N ALA A 140 -5.03 -2.58 -3.66
CA ALA A 140 -5.79 -3.25 -4.72
C ALA A 140 -7.23 -2.72 -4.80
N GLY A 141 -7.89 -2.52 -3.64
CA GLY A 141 -9.22 -1.92 -3.54
C GLY A 141 -9.28 -0.52 -4.14
N ARG A 142 -8.29 0.33 -3.90
CA ARG A 142 -8.20 1.69 -4.49
C ARG A 142 -8.31 1.68 -6.02
N TYR A 143 -7.70 0.71 -6.68
CA TYR A 143 -7.76 0.58 -8.15
C TYR A 143 -9.00 -0.14 -8.68
N LEU A 144 -9.73 -0.86 -7.81
CA LEU A 144 -10.87 -1.70 -8.21
C LEU A 144 -12.23 -1.13 -7.80
N ILE A 145 -12.29 -0.19 -6.86
CA ILE A 145 -13.54 0.27 -6.23
C ILE A 145 -14.53 0.84 -7.23
N ASP A 146 -14.06 1.51 -8.29
CA ASP A 146 -14.91 2.03 -9.37
C ASP A 146 -15.49 0.94 -10.26
N LEU A 147 -14.79 -0.18 -10.39
CA LEU A 147 -15.19 -1.29 -11.27
C LEU A 147 -16.14 -2.25 -10.58
N MET A 148 -15.92 -2.52 -9.29
CA MET A 148 -16.68 -3.50 -8.53
C MET A 148 -16.90 -3.06 -7.07
N PRO A 149 -17.63 -1.97 -6.84
CA PRO A 149 -17.84 -1.41 -5.51
C PRO A 149 -18.49 -2.43 -4.55
N ASP A 150 -19.44 -3.23 -5.04
CA ASP A 150 -20.14 -4.21 -4.22
C ASP A 150 -19.20 -5.28 -3.60
N ARG A 151 -18.07 -5.53 -4.24
CA ARG A 151 -17.04 -6.45 -3.72
C ARG A 151 -16.00 -5.72 -2.84
N VAL A 152 -15.58 -4.53 -3.26
CA VAL A 152 -14.46 -3.80 -2.64
C VAL A 152 -14.88 -3.10 -1.35
N VAL A 153 -16.05 -2.42 -1.36
CA VAL A 153 -16.51 -1.62 -0.21
C VAL A 153 -16.58 -2.46 1.08
N PRO A 154 -17.20 -3.65 1.10
CA PRO A 154 -17.24 -4.46 2.34
C PRO A 154 -15.85 -4.85 2.86
N ILE A 155 -14.87 -5.08 1.98
CA ILE A 155 -13.49 -5.41 2.37
C ILE A 155 -12.83 -4.21 3.03
N LEU A 156 -12.93 -3.02 2.44
CA LEU A 156 -12.35 -1.79 2.99
C LEU A 156 -13.03 -1.38 4.30
N GLU A 157 -14.36 -1.47 4.39
CA GLU A 157 -15.10 -1.21 5.63
C GLU A 157 -14.67 -2.14 6.78
N LYS A 158 -14.38 -3.40 6.45
CA LYS A 158 -13.86 -4.35 7.44
C LYS A 158 -12.47 -3.94 7.93
N ILE A 159 -11.57 -3.56 7.01
CA ILE A 159 -10.21 -3.12 7.37
C ILE A 159 -10.25 -1.83 8.19
N ASP A 160 -11.11 -0.86 7.82
CA ASP A 160 -11.32 0.39 8.57
C ASP A 160 -11.76 0.10 10.01
N LYS A 161 -12.77 -0.76 10.20
CA LYS A 161 -13.32 -1.11 11.54
C LYS A 161 -12.36 -1.94 12.40
N GLU A 162 -11.66 -2.91 11.80
CA GLU A 162 -10.73 -3.79 12.51
C GLU A 162 -9.38 -3.14 12.79
N GLY A 163 -9.01 -2.17 11.94
CA GLY A 163 -7.73 -1.47 11.99
C GLY A 163 -7.72 -0.24 12.89
N ASP A 164 -8.47 -0.22 14.00
CA ASP A 164 -8.64 0.91 14.92
C ASP A 164 -7.31 1.61 15.26
N GLY A 165 -7.11 2.80 14.66
CA GLY A 165 -5.88 3.58 14.78
C GLY A 165 -4.67 3.09 13.97
N SER A 166 -4.78 2.03 13.16
CA SER A 166 -3.71 1.59 12.26
C SER A 166 -3.64 2.44 10.98
N SER A 167 -2.46 2.50 10.37
CA SER A 167 -2.28 3.18 9.08
C SER A 167 -3.09 2.53 7.96
N ASP A 168 -3.32 1.22 8.01
CA ASP A 168 -4.12 0.49 7.05
C ASP A 168 -5.61 0.80 7.19
N GLY A 169 -6.14 0.85 8.43
CA GLY A 169 -7.51 1.27 8.71
C GLY A 169 -7.77 2.69 8.21
N PHE A 170 -6.89 3.63 8.55
CA PHE A 170 -7.00 5.01 8.07
C PHE A 170 -6.93 5.11 6.53
N SER A 171 -6.06 4.34 5.89
CA SER A 171 -5.98 4.32 4.42
C SER A 171 -7.24 3.73 3.78
N ALA A 172 -7.82 2.67 4.36
CA ALA A 172 -9.10 2.12 3.90
C ALA A 172 -10.23 3.15 4.02
N PHE A 173 -10.31 3.85 5.15
CA PHE A 173 -11.23 4.97 5.35
C PHE A 173 -11.07 6.05 4.27
N LEU A 174 -9.85 6.49 3.98
CA LEU A 174 -9.60 7.52 2.95
C LEU A 174 -10.05 7.06 1.56
N VAL A 175 -9.78 5.82 1.17
CA VAL A 175 -10.23 5.28 -0.13
C VAL A 175 -11.75 5.31 -0.22
N LEU A 176 -12.45 4.90 0.83
CA LEU A 176 -13.93 4.93 0.89
C LEU A 176 -14.47 6.37 0.80
N GLN A 177 -13.88 7.31 1.54
CA GLN A 177 -14.30 8.72 1.54
C GLN A 177 -14.12 9.37 0.16
N VAL A 178 -12.96 9.20 -0.47
CA VAL A 178 -12.68 9.75 -1.81
C VAL A 178 -13.68 9.17 -2.82
N TRP A 179 -13.87 7.85 -2.84
CA TRP A 179 -14.82 7.20 -3.74
C TRP A 179 -16.25 7.71 -3.53
N GLU A 180 -16.71 7.88 -2.30
CA GLU A 180 -18.06 8.35 -2.01
C GLU A 180 -18.26 9.81 -2.49
N VAL A 181 -17.28 10.68 -2.27
CA VAL A 181 -17.31 12.08 -2.75
C VAL A 181 -17.37 12.12 -4.28
N GLU A 182 -16.54 11.34 -4.97
CA GLU A 182 -16.55 11.27 -6.43
C GLU A 182 -17.86 10.70 -6.98
N ARG A 183 -18.41 9.68 -6.34
CA ARG A 183 -19.71 9.11 -6.71
C ARG A 183 -20.84 10.14 -6.58
N ARG A 184 -20.87 10.88 -5.47
CA ARG A 184 -21.86 11.97 -5.25
C ARG A 184 -21.69 13.09 -6.27
N GLY A 185 -20.45 13.48 -6.56
CA GLY A 185 -20.15 14.50 -7.59
C GLY A 185 -20.62 14.09 -8.98
N ARG A 186 -20.43 12.83 -9.37
CA ARG A 186 -20.93 12.28 -10.64
C ARG A 186 -22.45 12.24 -10.68
N PHE A 187 -23.12 11.85 -9.59
CA PHE A 187 -24.58 11.81 -9.51
C PHE A 187 -25.19 13.20 -9.67
N ASN A 188 -24.69 14.19 -8.93
CA ASN A 188 -25.15 15.57 -9.03
C ASN A 188 -24.94 16.18 -10.43
N ALA A 189 -23.85 15.82 -11.11
CA ALA A 189 -23.58 16.26 -12.47
C ALA A 189 -24.57 15.66 -13.50
N ILE A 190 -25.06 14.45 -13.27
CA ILE A 190 -26.08 13.79 -14.11
C ILE A 190 -27.43 14.41 -13.87
N GLU A 191 -27.85 14.59 -12.61
CA GLU A 191 -29.12 15.25 -12.27
C GLU A 191 -29.17 16.71 -12.79
N GLY A 192 -28.08 17.46 -12.64
CA GLY A 192 -27.99 18.82 -13.16
C GLY A 192 -28.10 18.93 -14.69
N ARG A 193 -27.85 17.87 -15.44
CA ARG A 193 -28.08 17.78 -16.89
C ARG A 193 -29.52 17.42 -17.24
N VAL A 194 -30.16 16.57 -16.44
CA VAL A 194 -31.57 16.15 -16.65
C VAL A 194 -32.53 17.27 -16.35
N VAL A 195 -32.24 18.15 -15.39
CA VAL A 195 -33.09 19.27 -15.01
C VAL A 195 -33.00 20.47 -15.98
N ARG A 196 -31.99 20.50 -16.88
CA ARG A 196 -31.78 21.57 -17.87
C ARG A 196 -32.22 21.22 -19.31
N GLY A 197 -32.75 20.03 -19.52
CA GLY A 197 -33.35 19.57 -20.79
C GLY A 197 -34.84 19.54 -20.74
#